data_f1b3fb56a22dbea6a13dc5e66bfcc5a1
#
_entry.id   f1b3fb56a22dbea6a13dc5e66bfcc5a1
#
_cell.length_a   1.000
_cell.length_b   1.000
_cell.length_c   1.000
_cell.angle_alpha   90.00
_cell.angle_beta   90.00
_cell.angle_gamma   90.00
#
_symmetry.space_group_name_H-M   'P 1'
#
loop_
_entity.id
_entity.type
_entity.pdbx_description
1 polymer ?
#
loop_
_entity_poly.entity_id
_entity_poly.type
_entity_poly.pdbx_seq_one_letter_code
_entity_poly.pdbx_strand_id
1 'polypeptide(L)'
;MLGGSFDPVHNAHIALAEAARRQLGLDEKIFMPARQAALKPSAACASPEQRKKMLEIALESADFPHSISDIEMRRQGISYSIDTVRELLALRPDSEIYWIIGSDHLPKLSKWKDIAEFCKLAKFACARRGGVSADFSDAPDFARIAPVDFRPVELSSTRLRNALKSGAAGDLGLDPKVLE
;
A
#
# COMPACT_ATOMS: atom_id res chain seq x y z
N MET A 1 2.49 5.79 4.89
CA MET A 1 2.72 4.33 4.81
C MET A 1 1.91 3.70 3.68
N LEU A 2 2.38 2.62 3.10
CA LEU A 2 1.70 1.86 2.05
C LEU A 2 1.45 0.43 2.53
N GLY A 3 0.18 0.13 2.81
CA GLY A 3 -0.26 -1.21 3.17
C GLY A 3 -0.66 -2.03 1.93
N GLY A 4 -0.42 -3.33 1.95
CA GLY A 4 -0.82 -4.17 0.82
C GLY A 4 -0.46 -5.64 1.00
N SER A 5 -1.01 -6.49 0.13
CA SER A 5 -0.59 -7.90 0.10
C SER A 5 0.81 -8.06 -0.48
N PHE A 6 1.22 -7.22 -1.44
CA PHE A 6 2.49 -7.30 -2.17
C PHE A 6 2.77 -8.73 -2.69
N ASP A 7 1.84 -9.25 -3.48
CA ASP A 7 1.80 -10.65 -3.93
C ASP A 7 1.71 -10.78 -5.46
N PRO A 8 2.80 -10.45 -6.23
CA PRO A 8 4.04 -9.83 -5.78
C PRO A 8 3.96 -8.30 -5.62
N VAL A 9 4.98 -7.71 -5.00
CA VAL A 9 5.28 -6.28 -5.14
C VAL A 9 5.62 -5.99 -6.61
N HIS A 10 5.39 -4.74 -7.06
CA HIS A 10 5.73 -4.32 -8.42
C HIS A 10 6.06 -2.82 -8.47
N ASN A 11 6.68 -2.38 -9.56
CA ASN A 11 7.21 -1.01 -9.71
C ASN A 11 6.15 0.07 -9.45
N ALA A 12 4.87 -0.17 -9.76
CA ALA A 12 3.81 0.79 -9.44
C ALA A 12 3.63 1.02 -7.94
N HIS A 13 3.88 0.02 -7.07
CA HIS A 13 3.85 0.22 -5.62
C HIS A 13 4.98 1.15 -5.17
N ILE A 14 6.19 0.92 -5.68
CA ILE A 14 7.37 1.71 -5.34
C ILE A 14 7.20 3.16 -5.82
N ALA A 15 6.83 3.32 -7.10
CA ALA A 15 6.62 4.63 -7.71
C ALA A 15 5.51 5.43 -7.02
N LEU A 16 4.41 4.77 -6.61
CA LEU A 16 3.34 5.42 -5.86
C LEU A 16 3.83 5.92 -4.49
N ALA A 17 4.57 5.08 -3.77
CA ALA A 17 5.13 5.45 -2.48
C ALA A 17 6.10 6.63 -2.59
N GLU A 18 6.92 6.66 -3.65
CA GLU A 18 7.83 7.76 -3.92
C GLU A 18 7.08 9.05 -4.31
N ALA A 19 6.08 8.97 -5.19
CA ALA A 19 5.26 10.11 -5.57
C ALA A 19 4.58 10.75 -4.35
N ALA A 20 3.98 9.94 -3.47
CA ALA A 20 3.36 10.42 -2.24
C ALA A 20 4.39 11.12 -1.32
N ARG A 21 5.57 10.53 -1.14
CA ARG A 21 6.62 11.15 -0.32
C ARG A 21 7.02 12.53 -0.86
N ARG A 22 7.34 12.59 -2.15
CA ARG A 22 7.83 13.81 -2.77
C ARG A 22 6.79 14.93 -2.74
N GLN A 23 5.51 14.61 -3.02
CA GLN A 23 4.47 15.62 -3.11
C GLN A 23 3.97 16.11 -1.75
N LEU A 24 4.02 15.25 -0.73
CA LEU A 24 3.55 15.57 0.61
C LEU A 24 4.69 15.85 1.60
N GLY A 25 5.94 15.86 1.15
CA GLY A 25 7.10 16.14 1.99
C GLY A 25 7.30 15.13 3.13
N LEU A 26 6.99 13.84 2.89
CA LEU A 26 7.06 12.83 3.94
C LEU A 26 8.51 12.42 4.24
N ASP A 27 8.87 12.30 5.50
CA ASP A 27 10.22 11.95 5.95
C ASP A 27 10.60 10.52 5.58
N GLU A 28 9.68 9.57 5.81
CA GLU A 28 9.90 8.15 5.62
C GLU A 28 8.70 7.48 4.94
N LYS A 29 8.95 6.41 4.20
CA LYS A 29 7.92 5.50 3.69
C LYS A 29 8.01 4.16 4.39
N ILE A 30 6.89 3.74 4.97
CA ILE A 30 6.78 2.42 5.60
C ILE A 30 5.95 1.53 4.68
N PHE A 31 6.54 0.45 4.18
CA PHE A 31 5.83 -0.62 3.49
C PHE A 31 5.33 -1.62 4.51
N MET A 32 4.02 -1.91 4.47
CA MET A 32 3.34 -2.73 5.46
C MET A 32 2.70 -3.95 4.77
N PRO A 33 3.41 -5.08 4.65
CA PRO A 33 2.82 -6.29 4.10
C PRO A 33 1.78 -6.86 5.07
N ALA A 34 0.53 -6.92 4.60
CA ALA A 34 -0.56 -7.49 5.37
C ALA A 34 -0.39 -9.00 5.54
N ARG A 35 -0.66 -9.55 6.74
CA ARG A 35 -0.78 -11.00 6.90
C ARG A 35 -1.96 -11.52 6.08
N GLN A 36 -3.14 -10.98 6.35
CA GLN A 36 -4.37 -11.24 5.59
C GLN A 36 -5.12 -9.93 5.42
N ALA A 37 -5.25 -9.46 4.18
CA ALA A 37 -5.92 -8.20 3.89
C ALA A 37 -7.43 -8.30 4.12
N ALA A 38 -8.00 -7.36 4.89
CA ALA A 38 -9.39 -7.40 5.33
C ALA A 38 -10.42 -7.39 4.18
N LEU A 39 -10.12 -6.72 3.07
CA LEU A 39 -11.04 -6.59 1.93
C LEU A 39 -10.74 -7.55 0.78
N LYS A 40 -9.85 -8.52 0.96
CA LYS A 40 -9.56 -9.53 -0.07
C LYS A 40 -10.21 -10.85 0.30
N PRO A 41 -11.00 -11.46 -0.61
CA PRO A 41 -11.73 -12.70 -0.32
C PRO A 41 -10.82 -13.93 -0.25
N SER A 42 -9.62 -13.86 -0.82
CA SER A 42 -8.68 -14.98 -0.87
C SER A 42 -7.36 -14.63 -0.18
N ALA A 43 -6.73 -15.67 0.39
CA ALA A 43 -5.36 -15.56 0.88
C ALA A 43 -4.40 -15.17 -0.25
N ALA A 44 -3.26 -14.61 0.12
CA ALA A 44 -2.15 -14.38 -0.82
C ALA A 44 -1.61 -15.74 -1.32
N CYS A 45 -1.07 -15.76 -2.56
CA CYS A 45 -0.45 -16.95 -3.13
C CYS A 45 0.90 -17.25 -2.48
N ALA A 46 1.69 -16.18 -2.23
CA ALA A 46 2.98 -16.29 -1.57
C ALA A 46 2.83 -16.16 -0.04
N SER A 47 3.69 -16.86 0.71
CA SER A 47 3.73 -16.76 2.17
C SER A 47 4.07 -15.34 2.62
N PRO A 48 3.73 -14.96 3.87
CA PRO A 48 4.15 -13.66 4.42
C PRO A 48 5.66 -13.41 4.28
N GLU A 49 6.49 -14.41 4.56
CA GLU A 49 7.95 -14.35 4.50
C GLU A 49 8.44 -14.10 3.07
N GLN A 50 7.87 -14.82 2.09
CA GLN A 50 8.18 -14.63 0.67
C GLN A 50 7.79 -13.21 0.22
N ARG A 51 6.63 -12.70 0.62
CA ARG A 51 6.17 -11.35 0.25
C ARG A 51 7.05 -10.26 0.87
N LYS A 52 7.54 -10.48 2.11
CA LYS A 52 8.51 -9.59 2.74
C LYS A 52 9.84 -9.62 1.97
N LYS A 53 10.32 -10.82 1.59
CA LYS A 53 11.56 -10.97 0.82
C LYS A 53 11.48 -10.29 -0.54
N MET A 54 10.36 -10.44 -1.25
CA MET A 54 10.13 -9.71 -2.51
C MET A 54 10.16 -8.19 -2.32
N LEU A 55 9.60 -7.67 -1.22
CA LEU A 55 9.69 -6.24 -0.88
C LEU A 55 11.12 -5.80 -0.60
N GLU A 56 11.89 -6.57 0.16
CA GLU A 56 13.31 -6.29 0.43
C GLU A 56 14.08 -6.16 -0.88
N ILE A 57 13.94 -7.12 -1.78
CA ILE A 57 14.59 -7.12 -3.11
C ILE A 57 14.16 -5.90 -3.93
N ALA A 58 12.86 -5.64 -4.04
CA ALA A 58 12.35 -4.54 -4.84
C ALA A 58 12.74 -3.15 -4.31
N LEU A 59 13.11 -3.06 -3.05
CA LEU A 59 13.53 -1.82 -2.39
C LEU A 59 15.05 -1.65 -2.33
N GLU A 60 15.85 -2.66 -2.73
CA GLU A 60 17.33 -2.56 -2.75
C GLU A 60 17.83 -1.37 -3.58
N SER A 61 17.14 -1.08 -4.69
CA SER A 61 17.49 0.03 -5.59
C SER A 61 16.75 1.33 -5.31
N ALA A 62 15.94 1.39 -4.26
CA ALA A 62 15.13 2.57 -3.95
C ALA A 62 15.99 3.65 -3.30
N ASP A 63 16.14 4.79 -3.97
CA ASP A 63 16.92 5.94 -3.51
C ASP A 63 16.05 6.92 -2.70
N PHE A 64 15.44 6.42 -1.61
CA PHE A 64 14.65 7.23 -0.68
C PHE A 64 14.55 6.58 0.70
N PRO A 65 14.39 7.36 1.79
CA PRO A 65 14.20 6.79 3.12
C PRO A 65 12.96 5.89 3.18
N HIS A 66 13.16 4.62 3.48
CA HIS A 66 12.10 3.63 3.57
C HIS A 66 12.39 2.58 4.63
N SER A 67 11.33 1.92 5.07
CA SER A 67 11.41 0.73 5.92
C SER A 67 10.30 -0.26 5.56
N ILE A 68 10.49 -1.51 5.95
CA ILE A 68 9.45 -2.55 5.88
C ILE A 68 9.07 -2.89 7.31
N SER A 69 7.79 -2.72 7.62
CA SER A 69 7.28 -3.09 8.94
C SER A 69 6.54 -4.42 8.88
N ASP A 70 6.85 -5.31 9.81
CA ASP A 70 6.25 -6.63 9.93
C ASP A 70 5.11 -6.68 10.98
N ILE A 71 4.66 -5.54 11.48
CA ILE A 71 3.60 -5.41 12.50
C ILE A 71 2.37 -6.27 12.11
N GLU A 72 1.87 -6.12 10.88
CA GLU A 72 0.70 -6.88 10.44
C GLU A 72 1.01 -8.36 10.21
N MET A 73 2.24 -8.70 9.84
CA MET A 73 2.64 -10.09 9.64
C MET A 73 2.74 -10.86 10.96
N ARG A 74 3.18 -10.20 12.04
CA ARG A 74 3.28 -10.80 13.38
C ARG A 74 1.91 -11.00 14.04
N ARG A 75 0.92 -10.17 13.67
CA ARG A 75 -0.43 -10.25 14.20
C ARG A 75 -1.19 -11.42 13.59
N GLN A 76 -1.87 -12.22 14.42
CA GLN A 76 -2.72 -13.29 13.91
C GLN A 76 -4.04 -12.75 13.35
N GLY A 77 -4.57 -13.42 12.31
CA GLY A 77 -5.86 -13.09 11.72
C GLY A 77 -5.81 -11.95 10.72
N ILE A 78 -6.94 -11.25 10.59
CA ILE A 78 -7.14 -10.19 9.62
C ILE A 78 -6.38 -8.94 10.04
N SER A 79 -5.65 -8.33 9.11
CA SER A 79 -4.95 -7.07 9.30
C SER A 79 -5.93 -5.90 9.08
N TYR A 80 -6.32 -5.24 10.16
CA TYR A 80 -7.12 -4.02 10.09
C TYR A 80 -6.22 -2.79 10.22
N SER A 81 -6.41 -1.83 9.34
CA SER A 81 -5.58 -0.61 9.28
C SER A 81 -5.63 0.21 10.56
N ILE A 82 -6.78 0.25 11.25
CA ILE A 82 -6.91 0.97 12.53
C ILE A 82 -5.99 0.39 13.61
N ASP A 83 -5.92 -0.95 13.71
CA ASP A 83 -5.08 -1.60 14.72
C ASP A 83 -3.59 -1.33 14.43
N THR A 84 -3.24 -1.25 13.15
CA THR A 84 -1.87 -0.93 12.70
C THR A 84 -1.49 0.52 13.00
N VAL A 85 -2.39 1.47 12.76
CA VAL A 85 -2.15 2.89 13.08
C VAL A 85 -2.00 3.11 14.58
N ARG A 86 -2.84 2.47 15.40
CA ARG A 86 -2.72 2.53 16.86
C ARG A 86 -1.36 2.02 17.36
N GLU A 87 -0.92 0.86 16.83
CA GLU A 87 0.36 0.27 17.22
C GLU A 87 1.55 1.15 16.78
N LEU A 88 1.50 1.71 15.57
CA LEU A 88 2.53 2.65 15.11
C LEU A 88 2.62 3.91 15.94
N LEU A 89 1.48 4.52 16.29
CA LEU A 89 1.45 5.71 17.14
C LEU A 89 1.90 5.41 18.57
N ALA A 90 1.67 4.20 19.08
CA ALA A 90 2.24 3.78 20.36
C ALA A 90 3.77 3.69 20.32
N LEU A 91 4.35 3.28 19.19
CA LEU A 91 5.80 3.21 18.99
C LEU A 91 6.43 4.56 18.63
N ARG A 92 5.68 5.44 17.97
CA ARG A 92 6.12 6.74 17.44
C ARG A 92 5.03 7.80 17.68
N PRO A 93 4.82 8.26 18.92
CA PRO A 93 3.66 9.09 19.30
C PRO A 93 3.60 10.45 18.60
N ASP A 94 4.76 11.01 18.22
CA ASP A 94 4.85 12.33 17.58
C ASP A 94 4.74 12.26 16.05
N SER A 95 4.45 11.09 15.48
CA SER A 95 4.38 10.90 14.02
C SER A 95 3.03 11.31 13.47
N GLU A 96 3.03 12.02 12.34
CA GLU A 96 1.86 12.20 11.50
C GLU A 96 1.80 11.08 10.46
N ILE A 97 0.71 10.31 10.44
CA ILE A 97 0.57 9.16 9.55
C ILE A 97 -0.24 9.51 8.30
N TYR A 98 0.35 9.29 7.12
CA TYR A 98 -0.33 9.30 5.83
C TYR A 98 -0.47 7.87 5.32
N TRP A 99 -1.72 7.40 5.18
CA TRP A 99 -2.03 6.08 4.64
C TRP A 99 -2.26 6.19 3.14
N ILE A 100 -1.38 5.59 2.35
CA ILE A 100 -1.43 5.67 0.88
C ILE A 100 -2.48 4.71 0.35
N ILE A 101 -3.42 5.22 -0.47
CA ILE A 101 -4.46 4.44 -1.14
C ILE A 101 -4.61 4.87 -2.60
N GLY A 102 -5.15 3.99 -3.44
CA GLY A 102 -5.69 4.37 -4.74
C GLY A 102 -7.11 4.91 -4.61
N SER A 103 -7.55 5.72 -5.54
CA SER A 103 -8.92 6.29 -5.56
C SER A 103 -10.03 5.23 -5.60
N ASP A 104 -9.73 4.03 -6.09
CA ASP A 104 -10.65 2.87 -6.08
C ASP A 104 -10.99 2.35 -4.67
N HIS A 105 -10.29 2.82 -3.65
CA HIS A 105 -10.59 2.54 -2.25
C HIS A 105 -11.59 3.52 -1.63
N LEU A 106 -11.78 4.72 -2.19
CA LEU A 106 -12.64 5.75 -1.62
C LEU A 106 -14.08 5.26 -1.35
N PRO A 107 -14.79 4.63 -2.32
CA PRO A 107 -16.14 4.14 -2.09
C PRO A 107 -16.22 3.00 -1.07
N LYS A 108 -15.06 2.42 -0.70
CA LYS A 108 -14.97 1.29 0.23
C LYS A 108 -14.56 1.70 1.63
N LEU A 109 -14.17 2.98 1.84
CA LEU A 109 -13.70 3.45 3.14
C LEU A 109 -14.73 3.26 4.24
N SER A 110 -16.02 3.42 3.94
CA SER A 110 -17.12 3.18 4.89
C SER A 110 -17.15 1.75 5.45
N LYS A 111 -16.54 0.78 4.74
CA LYS A 111 -16.44 -0.62 5.16
C LYS A 111 -15.19 -0.92 6.01
N TRP A 112 -14.30 0.07 6.20
CA TRP A 112 -13.14 -0.13 7.02
C TRP A 112 -13.53 -0.18 8.50
N LYS A 113 -12.91 -1.08 9.23
CA LYS A 113 -13.11 -1.19 10.69
C LYS A 113 -12.75 0.14 11.36
N ASP A 114 -13.64 0.65 12.18
CA ASP A 114 -13.47 1.87 12.98
C ASP A 114 -12.94 3.08 12.17
N ILE A 115 -13.46 3.26 10.95
CA ILE A 115 -12.98 4.28 9.99
C ILE A 115 -13.02 5.70 10.58
N ALA A 116 -14.03 6.04 11.37
CA ALA A 116 -14.14 7.36 11.98
C ALA A 116 -12.99 7.61 12.99
N GLU A 117 -12.57 6.60 13.72
CA GLU A 117 -11.41 6.68 14.61
C GLU A 117 -10.10 6.70 13.81
N PHE A 118 -10.00 5.86 12.77
CA PHE A 118 -8.84 5.89 11.87
C PHE A 118 -8.57 7.30 11.32
N CYS A 119 -9.62 8.00 10.88
CA CYS A 119 -9.49 9.35 10.33
C CYS A 119 -9.11 10.43 11.36
N LYS A 120 -9.26 10.16 12.66
CA LYS A 120 -8.70 11.02 13.71
C LYS A 120 -7.19 10.81 13.86
N LEU A 121 -6.72 9.60 13.66
CA LEU A 121 -5.34 9.18 13.90
C LEU A 121 -4.45 9.31 12.65
N ALA A 122 -5.01 9.22 11.44
CA ALA A 122 -4.25 9.26 10.19
C ALA A 122 -4.95 10.05 9.11
N LYS A 123 -4.19 10.48 8.10
CA LYS A 123 -4.68 11.08 6.85
C LYS A 123 -4.54 10.07 5.71
N PHE A 124 -5.33 10.22 4.66
CA PHE A 124 -5.14 9.45 3.43
C PHE A 124 -4.29 10.24 2.43
N ALA A 125 -3.27 9.59 1.87
CA ALA A 125 -2.60 10.04 0.65
C ALA A 125 -3.24 9.28 -0.52
N CYS A 126 -4.11 9.95 -1.28
CA CYS A 126 -4.91 9.29 -2.29
C CYS A 126 -4.35 9.51 -3.69
N ALA A 127 -3.89 8.42 -4.33
CA ALA A 127 -3.44 8.45 -5.70
C ALA A 127 -4.59 8.66 -6.67
N ARG A 128 -4.51 9.74 -7.46
CA ARG A 128 -5.42 9.99 -8.58
C ARG A 128 -5.03 9.08 -9.75
N ARG A 129 -5.99 8.37 -10.30
CA ARG A 129 -5.79 7.66 -11.56
C ARG A 129 -6.02 8.61 -12.73
N GLY A 130 -4.92 8.98 -13.41
CA GLY A 130 -4.87 9.62 -14.71
C GLY A 130 -5.88 10.71 -15.04
N GLY A 131 -5.50 12.00 -14.95
CA GLY A 131 -6.14 13.11 -15.66
C GLY A 131 -7.57 13.50 -15.27
N VAL A 132 -8.27 12.69 -14.52
CA VAL A 132 -9.59 12.98 -13.98
C VAL A 132 -9.40 13.71 -12.65
N SER A 133 -10.08 14.85 -12.47
CA SER A 133 -10.28 15.44 -11.16
C SER A 133 -10.74 14.31 -10.23
N ALA A 134 -9.93 13.95 -9.24
CA ALA A 134 -10.37 12.95 -8.29
C ALA A 134 -11.56 13.54 -7.55
N ASP A 135 -12.73 13.04 -7.86
CA ASP A 135 -13.90 13.31 -7.08
C ASP A 135 -13.74 12.52 -5.77
N PHE A 136 -13.56 13.26 -4.68
CA PHE A 136 -13.48 12.68 -3.34
C PHE A 136 -14.84 12.58 -2.67
N SER A 137 -15.93 12.88 -3.38
CA SER A 137 -17.32 12.81 -2.88
C SER A 137 -17.70 11.41 -2.40
N ASP A 138 -17.05 10.37 -2.92
CA ASP A 138 -17.24 9.00 -2.45
C ASP A 138 -16.60 8.69 -1.08
N ALA A 139 -15.78 9.59 -0.56
CA ALA A 139 -15.17 9.42 0.75
C ALA A 139 -16.09 9.96 1.85
N PRO A 140 -16.02 9.39 3.07
CA PRO A 140 -16.71 9.98 4.21
C PRO A 140 -16.24 11.44 4.45
N ASP A 141 -17.17 12.34 4.76
CA ASP A 141 -16.90 13.79 4.95
C ASP A 141 -15.83 14.07 6.02
N PHE A 142 -15.67 13.18 6.99
CA PHE A 142 -14.66 13.28 8.04
C PHE A 142 -13.28 12.77 7.60
N ALA A 143 -13.14 12.21 6.40
CA ALA A 143 -11.86 11.70 5.92
C ALA A 143 -10.95 12.85 5.46
N ARG A 144 -9.74 12.91 6.04
CA ARG A 144 -8.71 13.87 5.63
C ARG A 144 -7.91 13.30 4.48
N ILE A 145 -8.11 13.83 3.27
CA ILE A 145 -7.50 13.31 2.04
C ILE A 145 -6.53 14.33 1.45
N ALA A 146 -5.27 13.93 1.32
CA ALA A 146 -4.25 14.64 0.56
C ALA A 146 -4.14 13.99 -0.84
N PRO A 147 -4.41 14.72 -1.92
CA PRO A 147 -4.27 14.20 -3.27
C PRO A 147 -2.80 13.95 -3.62
N VAL A 148 -2.55 12.86 -4.34
CA VAL A 148 -1.25 12.53 -4.91
C VAL A 148 -1.42 12.36 -6.41
N ASP A 149 -0.76 13.20 -7.20
CA ASP A 149 -0.76 13.06 -8.65
C ASP A 149 0.16 11.90 -9.04
N PHE A 150 -0.46 10.84 -9.52
CA PHE A 150 0.24 9.62 -9.91
C PHE A 150 -0.32 9.13 -11.25
N ARG A 151 0.56 9.02 -12.25
CA ARG A 151 0.15 8.38 -13.51
C ARG A 151 0.00 6.89 -13.27
N PRO A 152 -1.17 6.31 -13.52
CA PRO A 152 -1.36 4.89 -13.31
C PRO A 152 -0.41 4.12 -14.21
N VAL A 153 0.37 3.26 -13.61
CA VAL A 153 1.02 2.17 -14.34
C VAL A 153 -0.01 1.04 -14.36
N GLU A 154 -0.35 0.53 -15.54
CA GLU A 154 -1.34 -0.56 -15.69
C GLU A 154 -0.81 -1.90 -15.17
N LEU A 155 -0.29 -1.89 -13.96
CA LEU A 155 0.22 -3.05 -13.25
C LEU A 155 -0.72 -3.43 -12.11
N SER A 156 -1.00 -4.72 -11.98
CA SER A 156 -1.62 -5.26 -10.78
C SER A 156 -1.02 -6.63 -10.47
N SER A 157 -0.87 -6.94 -9.19
CA SER A 157 -0.35 -8.25 -8.76
C SER A 157 -1.15 -9.42 -9.35
N THR A 158 -2.46 -9.27 -9.57
CA THR A 158 -3.30 -10.29 -10.19
C THR A 158 -2.93 -10.52 -11.66
N ARG A 159 -2.79 -9.44 -12.45
CA ARG A 159 -2.35 -9.55 -13.85
C ARG A 159 -0.97 -10.18 -13.94
N LEU A 160 -0.05 -9.77 -13.07
CA LEU A 160 1.31 -10.32 -13.01
C LEU A 160 1.31 -11.82 -12.71
N ARG A 161 0.58 -12.26 -11.69
CA ARG A 161 0.47 -13.70 -11.40
C ARG A 161 -0.12 -14.51 -12.56
N ASN A 162 -1.11 -13.96 -13.27
CA ASN A 162 -1.67 -14.61 -14.44
C ASN A 162 -0.67 -14.68 -15.60
N ALA A 163 0.07 -13.60 -15.84
CA ALA A 163 1.11 -13.57 -16.86
C ALA A 163 2.23 -14.60 -16.57
N LEU A 164 2.70 -14.66 -15.31
CA LEU A 164 3.71 -15.64 -14.89
C LEU A 164 3.21 -17.09 -15.07
N LYS A 165 1.96 -17.39 -14.72
CA LYS A 165 1.35 -18.70 -14.89
C LYS A 165 1.24 -19.10 -16.37
N SER A 166 1.06 -18.14 -17.28
CA SER A 166 1.01 -18.38 -18.74
C SER A 166 2.38 -18.44 -19.40
N GLY A 167 3.47 -18.35 -18.63
CA GLY A 167 4.84 -18.36 -19.17
C GLY A 167 5.22 -17.08 -19.90
N ALA A 168 4.54 -15.97 -19.62
CA ALA A 168 4.89 -14.68 -20.23
C ALA A 168 6.31 -14.27 -19.83
N ALA A 169 7.12 -13.94 -20.85
CA ALA A 169 8.47 -13.41 -20.68
C ALA A 169 8.49 -11.93 -21.10
N GLY A 170 9.40 -11.15 -20.53
CA GLY A 170 9.60 -9.73 -20.84
C GLY A 170 9.51 -8.84 -19.61
N ASP A 171 9.49 -7.52 -19.84
CA ASP A 171 9.36 -6.56 -18.74
C ASP A 171 7.94 -6.62 -18.14
N LEU A 172 7.84 -7.26 -16.99
CA LEU A 172 6.60 -7.39 -16.24
C LEU A 172 6.41 -6.26 -15.22
N GLY A 173 7.31 -5.25 -15.21
CA GLY A 173 7.28 -4.19 -14.20
C GLY A 173 7.61 -4.67 -12.79
N LEU A 174 8.45 -5.72 -12.72
CA LEU A 174 9.03 -6.31 -11.52
C LEU A 174 10.54 -6.15 -11.55
N ASP A 175 11.17 -6.06 -10.39
CA ASP A 175 12.60 -6.30 -10.32
C ASP A 175 12.86 -7.76 -10.75
N PRO A 176 13.79 -8.03 -11.70
CA PRO A 176 14.06 -9.40 -12.16
C PRO A 176 14.37 -10.37 -11.03
N LYS A 177 15.05 -9.93 -9.97
CA LYS A 177 15.35 -10.75 -8.79
C LYS A 177 14.11 -11.18 -7.98
N VAL A 178 12.98 -10.52 -8.19
CA VAL A 178 11.69 -10.91 -7.56
C VAL A 178 11.08 -12.13 -8.25
N LEU A 179 11.54 -12.46 -9.46
CA LEU A 179 11.08 -13.62 -10.25
C LEU A 179 11.85 -14.90 -9.92
N GLU A 180 13.00 -14.81 -9.27
CA GLU A 180 13.83 -15.94 -8.81
C GLU A 180 13.31 -16.49 -7.48
#